data_59c5a703e0ebc8394bc2d6cec00e30ff
#
_entry.id   59c5a703e0ebc8394bc2d6cec00e30ff
#
_cell.length_a   1.000
_cell.length_b   1.000
_cell.length_c   1.000
_cell.angle_alpha   90.00
_cell.angle_beta   90.00
_cell.angle_gamma   90.00
#
_symmetry.space_group_name_H-M   'P 1'
#
loop_
_entity.id
_entity.type
_entity.pdbx_description
1 polymer ?
#
loop_
_entity_poly.entity_id
_entity_poly.type
_entity_poly.pdbx_seq_one_letter_code
_entity_poly.pdbx_strand_id
1 'polypeptide(L)'
;MNRLLLLALSIYLPSATSKADVKSWPQWRGPDASGHAFEGKFPAEWSAKKNLIWKISLPGRGHSSAVHENGLIWITTALETPASEKEKQERLKANDGLSTVTVLSEVSLRALQVEPKTGKIL
;
A
#
# COMPACT_ATOMS: atom_id res chain seq x y z
N MET A 1 -11.64 51.12 49.13
CA MET A 1 -11.12 49.75 49.00
C MET A 1 -11.81 49.04 47.83
N ASN A 2 -11.21 49.12 46.61
CA ASN A 2 -11.76 48.50 45.40
C ASN A 2 -11.24 47.08 45.27
N ARG A 3 -12.12 46.10 45.36
CA ARG A 3 -11.84 44.73 45.04
C ARG A 3 -12.06 44.51 43.55
N LEU A 4 -10.97 44.35 42.79
CA LEU A 4 -11.01 43.91 41.41
C LEU A 4 -11.32 42.40 41.40
N LEU A 5 -12.48 42.01 40.87
CA LEU A 5 -12.80 40.61 40.56
C LEU A 5 -12.18 40.28 39.22
N LEU A 6 -11.12 39.47 39.21
CA LEU A 6 -10.58 38.84 38.01
C LEU A 6 -11.44 37.62 37.63
N LEU A 7 -12.28 37.77 36.61
CA LEU A 7 -12.98 36.66 35.96
C LEU A 7 -11.98 35.94 35.07
N ALA A 8 -11.53 34.75 35.49
CA ALA A 8 -10.78 33.85 34.67
C ALA A 8 -11.70 33.16 33.65
N LEU A 9 -11.64 33.61 32.38
CA LEU A 9 -12.35 32.99 31.27
C LEU A 9 -11.58 31.72 30.84
N SER A 10 -12.00 30.55 31.33
CA SER A 10 -11.50 29.27 30.88
C SER A 10 -11.98 28.99 29.45
N ILE A 11 -11.09 29.16 28.46
CA ILE A 11 -11.33 28.76 27.08
C ILE A 11 -11.25 27.25 27.01
N TYR A 12 -12.40 26.61 26.97
CA TYR A 12 -12.51 25.16 26.70
C TYR A 12 -12.29 24.97 25.20
N LEU A 13 -11.08 24.60 24.79
CA LEU A 13 -10.79 24.13 23.44
C LEU A 13 -11.29 22.69 23.34
N PRO A 14 -12.31 22.38 22.53
CA PRO A 14 -12.66 20.99 22.27
C PRO A 14 -11.47 20.34 21.55
N SER A 15 -10.86 19.35 22.20
CA SER A 15 -9.96 18.42 21.50
C SER A 15 -10.77 17.73 20.42
N ALA A 16 -10.56 18.15 19.18
CA ALA A 16 -11.02 17.40 18.03
C ALA A 16 -10.22 16.09 18.01
N THR A 17 -10.74 15.06 18.68
CA THR A 17 -10.33 13.69 18.41
C THR A 17 -10.77 13.39 16.99
N SER A 18 -9.84 13.51 16.05
CA SER A 18 -10.00 12.97 14.72
C SER A 18 -10.28 11.47 14.90
N LYS A 19 -11.54 11.07 14.75
CA LYS A 19 -11.86 9.67 14.55
C LYS A 19 -11.08 9.27 13.30
N ALA A 20 -10.07 8.42 13.46
CA ALA A 20 -9.41 7.80 12.32
C ALA A 20 -10.52 7.20 11.44
N ASP A 21 -10.54 7.57 10.18
CA ASP A 21 -11.53 7.02 9.24
C ASP A 21 -11.25 5.52 9.14
N VAL A 22 -12.13 4.71 9.71
CA VAL A 22 -12.03 3.25 9.82
C VAL A 22 -11.91 2.56 8.44
N LYS A 23 -12.03 3.34 7.37
CA LYS A 23 -11.92 2.86 5.98
C LYS A 23 -10.52 2.96 5.38
N SER A 24 -9.52 3.41 6.12
CA SER A 24 -8.15 3.56 5.64
C SER A 24 -7.24 2.45 6.17
N TRP A 25 -6.38 1.93 5.30
CA TRP A 25 -5.30 0.97 5.63
C TRP A 25 -4.00 1.49 5.01
N PRO A 26 -3.43 2.61 5.55
CA PRO A 26 -2.46 3.45 4.85
C PRO A 26 -1.04 2.89 4.79
N GLN A 27 -0.77 1.81 5.52
CA GLN A 27 0.56 1.21 5.59
C GLN A 27 0.49 -0.30 5.83
N TRP A 28 1.65 -0.96 5.72
CA TRP A 28 1.79 -2.36 6.09
C TRP A 28 1.35 -2.57 7.54
N ARG A 29 0.50 -3.58 7.77
CA ARG A 29 -0.13 -3.91 9.05
C ARG A 29 -1.13 -2.86 9.57
N GLY A 30 -1.60 -1.94 8.72
CA GLY A 30 -2.70 -1.04 9.01
C GLY A 30 -2.33 0.21 9.81
N PRO A 31 -3.35 0.96 10.27
CA PRO A 31 -3.18 2.31 10.82
C PRO A 31 -2.25 2.39 12.03
N ASP A 32 -2.23 1.36 12.86
CA ASP A 32 -1.43 1.26 14.09
C ASP A 32 -0.27 0.25 13.99
N ALA A 33 -0.04 -0.30 12.80
CA ALA A 33 0.95 -1.34 12.53
C ALA A 33 0.76 -2.66 13.32
N SER A 34 -0.41 -2.89 13.94
CA SER A 34 -0.70 -4.11 14.69
C SER A 34 -1.07 -5.30 13.79
N GLY A 35 -1.56 -5.03 12.58
CA GLY A 35 -2.11 -6.03 11.66
C GLY A 35 -3.55 -6.43 12.00
N HIS A 36 -4.20 -5.73 12.93
CA HIS A 36 -5.58 -5.97 13.31
C HIS A 36 -6.52 -4.96 12.66
N ALA A 37 -7.64 -5.43 12.17
CA ALA A 37 -8.75 -4.56 11.80
C ALA A 37 -9.69 -4.42 13.00
N PHE A 38 -9.94 -3.18 13.44
CA PHE A 38 -10.70 -2.89 14.65
C PHE A 38 -12.21 -3.08 14.50
N GLU A 39 -12.71 -2.98 13.27
CA GLU A 39 -14.13 -3.07 12.98
C GLU A 39 -14.39 -3.88 11.71
N GLY A 40 -15.49 -4.60 11.68
CA GLY A 40 -15.98 -5.30 10.51
C GLY A 40 -16.28 -6.78 10.77
N LYS A 41 -17.11 -7.35 9.90
CA LYS A 41 -17.36 -8.78 9.83
C LYS A 41 -16.49 -9.33 8.71
N PHE A 42 -15.44 -10.04 9.08
CA PHE A 42 -14.54 -10.67 8.12
C PHE A 42 -14.98 -12.13 7.87
N PRO A 43 -14.95 -12.59 6.63
CA PRO A 43 -15.22 -13.99 6.34
C PRO A 43 -14.11 -14.87 6.94
N ALA A 44 -14.49 -15.93 7.65
CA ALA A 44 -13.54 -16.94 8.14
C ALA A 44 -13.05 -17.88 7.02
N GLU A 45 -13.80 -17.94 5.92
CA GLU A 45 -13.50 -18.78 4.77
C GLU A 45 -13.65 -17.98 3.47
N TRP A 46 -12.75 -18.19 2.52
CA TRP A 46 -12.86 -17.67 1.16
C TRP A 46 -12.25 -18.64 0.14
N SER A 47 -12.77 -18.59 -1.06
CA SER A 47 -12.29 -19.36 -2.20
C SER A 47 -12.65 -18.65 -3.50
N ALA A 48 -12.27 -19.19 -4.63
CA ALA A 48 -12.67 -18.66 -5.93
C ALA A 48 -14.20 -18.59 -6.16
N LYS A 49 -14.99 -19.30 -5.30
CA LYS A 49 -16.45 -19.37 -5.38
C LYS A 49 -17.16 -18.82 -4.13
N LYS A 50 -16.42 -18.42 -3.09
CA LYS A 50 -16.98 -17.99 -1.82
C LYS A 50 -16.25 -16.75 -1.30
N ASN A 51 -16.99 -15.70 -1.02
CA ASN A 51 -16.48 -14.45 -0.46
C ASN A 51 -15.39 -13.75 -1.31
N LEU A 52 -15.36 -14.00 -2.62
CA LEU A 52 -14.51 -13.32 -3.60
C LEU A 52 -15.37 -12.36 -4.43
N ILE A 53 -15.09 -11.06 -4.34
CA ILE A 53 -15.79 -10.03 -5.12
C ILE A 53 -15.19 -9.94 -6.52
N TRP A 54 -13.85 -9.85 -6.59
CA TRP A 54 -13.11 -9.79 -7.85
C TRP A 54 -11.68 -10.34 -7.67
N LYS A 55 -11.08 -10.66 -8.80
CA LYS A 55 -9.66 -11.04 -8.91
C LYS A 55 -9.11 -10.47 -10.20
N ILE A 56 -7.98 -9.80 -10.12
CA ILE A 56 -7.30 -9.22 -11.29
C ILE A 56 -5.85 -9.68 -11.35
N SER A 57 -5.29 -9.65 -12.55
CA SER A 57 -3.85 -9.79 -12.75
C SER A 57 -3.22 -8.41 -12.73
N LEU A 58 -2.15 -8.26 -11.96
CA LEU A 58 -1.35 -7.04 -11.96
C LEU A 58 -0.21 -7.17 -12.96
N PRO A 59 0.14 -6.10 -13.70
CA PRO A 59 1.28 -6.12 -14.60
C PRO A 59 2.58 -6.15 -13.81
N GLY A 60 3.56 -6.90 -14.31
CA GLY A 60 4.90 -6.97 -13.75
C GLY A 60 5.03 -7.87 -12.52
N ARG A 61 6.00 -7.57 -11.68
CA ARG A 61 6.37 -8.32 -10.47
C ARG A 61 6.45 -7.38 -9.27
N GLY A 62 6.13 -7.88 -8.08
CA GLY A 62 6.23 -7.09 -6.86
C GLY A 62 5.98 -7.92 -5.62
N HIS A 63 6.48 -7.42 -4.49
CA HIS A 63 6.31 -7.97 -3.15
C HIS A 63 5.73 -6.94 -2.18
N SER A 64 5.17 -5.83 -2.71
CA SER A 64 4.58 -4.81 -1.87
C SER A 64 3.26 -5.27 -1.25
N SER A 65 3.00 -4.83 -0.03
CA SER A 65 1.66 -4.89 0.54
C SER A 65 0.78 -3.84 -0.14
N ALA A 66 -0.47 -4.20 -0.44
CA ALA A 66 -1.45 -3.23 -0.85
C ALA A 66 -1.82 -2.32 0.33
N VAL A 67 -1.99 -1.03 0.06
CA VAL A 67 -2.53 -0.06 1.01
C VAL A 67 -3.85 0.50 0.48
N HIS A 68 -4.75 0.89 1.39
CA HIS A 68 -6.03 1.50 1.04
C HIS A 68 -6.09 2.89 1.65
N GLU A 69 -6.14 3.90 0.79
CA GLU A 69 -6.18 5.30 1.20
C GLU A 69 -6.98 6.13 0.19
N ASN A 70 -7.75 7.11 0.71
CA ASN A 70 -8.59 7.98 -0.11
C ASN A 70 -9.55 7.23 -1.05
N GLY A 71 -10.08 6.09 -0.60
CA GLY A 71 -11.03 5.28 -1.36
C GLY A 71 -10.42 4.46 -2.50
N LEU A 72 -9.10 4.37 -2.58
CA LEU A 72 -8.36 3.60 -3.59
C LEU A 72 -7.41 2.59 -2.95
N ILE A 73 -7.17 1.50 -3.64
CA ILE A 73 -6.11 0.56 -3.30
C ILE A 73 -4.87 0.95 -4.10
N TRP A 74 -3.72 1.01 -3.42
CA TRP A 74 -2.43 1.30 -4.01
C TRP A 74 -1.51 0.10 -3.85
N ILE A 75 -0.79 -0.24 -4.92
CA ILE A 75 0.19 -1.32 -4.93
C ILE A 75 1.35 -0.96 -5.86
N THR A 76 2.57 -1.32 -5.48
CA THR A 76 3.74 -1.10 -6.34
C THR A 76 4.09 -2.35 -7.11
N THR A 77 4.62 -2.16 -8.32
CA THR A 77 5.06 -3.24 -9.20
C THR A 77 6.26 -2.79 -10.02
N ALA A 78 7.03 -3.75 -10.53
CA ALA A 78 8.14 -3.57 -11.43
C ALA A 78 7.84 -4.24 -12.78
N LEU A 79 7.89 -3.48 -13.86
CA LEU A 79 7.92 -4.03 -15.21
C LEU A 79 9.37 -4.28 -15.57
N GLU A 80 9.68 -5.51 -15.90
CA GLU A 80 11.03 -5.97 -16.20
C GLU A 80 11.16 -6.28 -17.69
N THR A 81 12.16 -5.68 -18.34
CA THR A 81 12.53 -6.01 -19.72
C THR A 81 13.80 -6.85 -19.69
N PRO A 82 13.76 -8.11 -20.14
CA PRO A 82 14.97 -8.94 -20.21
C PRO A 82 16.04 -8.32 -21.11
N ALA A 83 17.30 -8.44 -20.70
CA ALA A 83 18.43 -8.08 -21.55
C ALA A 83 18.54 -9.02 -22.76
N SER A 84 19.02 -8.50 -23.86
CA SER A 84 19.43 -9.31 -25.01
C SER A 84 20.55 -10.28 -24.61
N GLU A 85 20.70 -11.40 -25.33
CA GLU A 85 21.79 -12.36 -25.05
C GLU A 85 23.18 -11.70 -25.16
N LYS A 86 23.35 -10.71 -26.03
CA LYS A 86 24.59 -9.97 -26.13
C LYS A 86 24.88 -9.16 -24.88
N GLU A 87 23.90 -8.35 -24.42
CA GLU A 87 24.03 -7.56 -23.17
C GLU A 87 24.25 -8.45 -21.95
N LYS A 88 23.54 -9.58 -21.91
CA LYS A 88 23.68 -10.56 -20.84
C LYS A 88 25.10 -11.10 -20.77
N GLN A 89 25.66 -11.53 -21.90
CA GLN A 89 27.03 -12.02 -22.01
C GLN A 89 28.07 -10.97 -21.61
N GLU A 90 27.90 -9.73 -22.03
CA GLU A 90 28.79 -8.62 -21.71
C GLU A 90 28.77 -8.33 -20.20
N ARG A 91 27.58 -8.26 -19.60
CA ARG A 91 27.44 -7.99 -18.16
C ARG A 91 27.91 -9.13 -17.28
N LEU A 92 27.70 -10.39 -17.70
CA LEU A 92 28.17 -11.56 -16.94
C LEU A 92 29.69 -11.71 -17.01
N LYS A 93 30.34 -11.37 -18.13
CA LYS A 93 31.80 -11.32 -18.23
C LYS A 93 32.44 -10.31 -17.28
N ALA A 94 31.75 -9.19 -17.02
CA ALA A 94 32.21 -8.17 -16.10
C ALA A 94 32.00 -8.51 -14.62
N ASN A 95 31.17 -9.55 -14.31
CA ASN A 95 30.79 -9.94 -12.97
C ASN A 95 31.01 -11.44 -12.78
N ASP A 96 32.23 -11.82 -12.50
CA ASP A 96 32.62 -13.22 -12.31
C ASP A 96 31.76 -13.89 -11.22
N GLY A 97 31.09 -15.01 -11.54
CA GLY A 97 30.33 -15.81 -10.59
C GLY A 97 28.83 -15.64 -10.56
N LEU A 98 28.22 -14.77 -11.38
CA LEU A 98 26.75 -14.54 -11.39
C LEU A 98 25.99 -15.26 -12.51
N SER A 99 26.35 -16.51 -12.83
CA SER A 99 25.77 -17.26 -13.96
C SER A 99 24.28 -17.59 -13.82
N THR A 100 23.69 -17.48 -12.62
CA THR A 100 22.30 -17.87 -12.33
C THR A 100 21.33 -16.69 -12.23
N VAL A 101 21.79 -15.45 -12.40
CA VAL A 101 20.93 -14.27 -12.25
C VAL A 101 20.23 -13.91 -13.55
N THR A 102 18.99 -13.41 -13.43
CA THR A 102 18.27 -12.81 -14.55
C THR A 102 18.87 -11.43 -14.82
N VAL A 103 19.41 -11.21 -16.01
CA VAL A 103 19.92 -9.90 -16.43
C VAL A 103 18.81 -9.15 -17.15
N LEU A 104 18.50 -7.96 -16.64
CA LEU A 104 17.45 -7.08 -17.18
C LEU A 104 18.10 -5.91 -17.91
N SER A 105 17.55 -5.51 -19.05
CA SER A 105 17.93 -4.26 -19.73
C SER A 105 17.32 -3.05 -19.04
N GLU A 106 16.09 -3.19 -18.58
CA GLU A 106 15.32 -2.12 -17.97
C GLU A 106 14.39 -2.63 -16.87
N VAL A 107 14.19 -1.80 -15.83
CA VAL A 107 13.18 -2.01 -14.80
C VAL A 107 12.37 -0.71 -14.66
N SER A 108 11.07 -0.76 -14.93
CA SER A 108 10.15 0.36 -14.74
C SER A 108 9.33 0.13 -13.47
N LEU A 109 9.60 0.93 -12.42
CA LEU A 109 8.83 0.89 -11.17
C LEU A 109 7.53 1.69 -11.32
N ARG A 110 6.42 1.13 -10.86
CA ARG A 110 5.10 1.74 -10.97
C ARG A 110 4.33 1.63 -9.66
N ALA A 111 3.52 2.66 -9.38
CA ALA A 111 2.44 2.61 -8.41
C ALA A 111 1.11 2.50 -9.19
N LEU A 112 0.31 1.51 -8.86
CA LEU A 112 -0.99 1.27 -9.47
C LEU A 112 -2.08 1.71 -8.51
N GLN A 113 -3.11 2.36 -9.05
CA GLN A 113 -4.36 2.64 -8.35
C GLN A 113 -5.40 1.61 -8.80
N VAL A 114 -6.09 1.02 -7.84
CA VAL A 114 -7.15 0.03 -8.11
C VAL A 114 -8.43 0.45 -7.41
N GLU A 115 -9.53 0.45 -8.15
CA GLU A 115 -10.85 0.72 -7.60
C GLU A 115 -11.32 -0.46 -6.73
N PRO A 116 -11.62 -0.26 -5.43
CA PRO A 116 -11.94 -1.37 -4.52
C PRO A 116 -13.21 -2.14 -4.87
N LYS A 117 -14.19 -1.50 -5.52
CA LYS A 117 -15.48 -2.14 -5.85
C LYS A 117 -15.39 -3.09 -7.03
N THR A 118 -14.57 -2.77 -8.02
CA THR A 118 -14.52 -3.49 -9.30
C THR A 118 -13.20 -4.18 -9.57
N GLY A 119 -12.13 -3.78 -8.88
CA GLY A 119 -10.77 -4.21 -9.18
C GLY A 119 -10.16 -3.55 -10.42
N LYS A 120 -10.81 -2.52 -10.99
CA LYS A 120 -10.30 -1.82 -12.17
C LYS A 120 -9.02 -1.07 -11.83
N ILE A 121 -7.97 -1.26 -12.63
CA ILE A 121 -6.75 -0.44 -12.60
C ILE A 121 -7.07 0.89 -13.31
N LEU A 122 -6.75 2.02 -12.65
CA LEU A 122 -7.03 3.37 -13.10
C LEU A 122 -5.84 4.00 -13.83
#